data_75ce436606929421371cf3432375d92a
#
_entry.id   75ce436606929421371cf3432375d92a
#
_cell.length_a   1.000
_cell.length_b   1.000
_cell.length_c   1.000
_cell.angle_alpha   90.00
_cell.angle_beta   90.00
_cell.angle_gamma   90.00
#
_symmetry.space_group_name_H-M   'P 1'
#
loop_
_entity.id
_entity.type
_entity.pdbx_description
1 polymer ?
#
loop_
_entity_poly.entity_id
_entity_poly.type
_entity_poly.pdbx_seq_one_letter_code
_entity_poly.pdbx_strand_id
1 'polypeptide(L)'
;MRLRAGASSDVGRLRERNEDSFVVKDPLFAVADGLGGHLGGEVASRLAVDTLTSEAGADGPEDGLADRLRAAVHQANSAVAERAANDTRLTGMGTTLTALVAGRDRIYLAHVGDSRAYLLRDGDLRLLTEDHTLVHKMLLEGEINEQEAETHPHRSILTRALGVDGNVQVDEGVVEMILLVEHLRDPQVRLGRVERGQPAALGGEAQAISVGA
;
A
#
# COMPACT_ATOMS: atom_id res chain seq x y z
N MET A 1 -1.92 21.46 -5.11
CA MET A 1 -2.05 21.12 -3.68
C MET A 1 -0.71 20.59 -3.19
N ARG A 2 -0.30 20.80 -1.95
CA ARG A 2 0.96 20.27 -1.40
C ARG A 2 0.62 19.26 -0.30
N LEU A 3 0.93 17.99 -0.52
CA LEU A 3 0.74 16.95 0.47
C LEU A 3 1.86 16.97 1.50
N ARG A 4 1.55 16.58 2.72
CA ARG A 4 2.54 16.27 3.76
C ARG A 4 2.53 14.77 3.96
N ALA A 5 3.67 14.15 3.84
CA ALA A 5 3.81 12.72 3.99
C ALA A 5 4.98 12.38 4.91
N GLY A 6 4.90 11.23 5.56
CA GLY A 6 5.96 10.65 6.36
C GLY A 6 5.94 9.13 6.20
N ALA A 7 7.08 8.49 6.34
CA ALA A 7 7.20 7.04 6.33
C ALA A 7 8.12 6.59 7.45
N SER A 8 7.90 5.36 7.91
CA SER A 8 8.76 4.67 8.87
C SER A 8 8.69 3.18 8.58
N SER A 9 9.81 2.50 8.60
CA SER A 9 9.91 1.06 8.52
C SER A 9 10.85 0.56 9.62
N ASP A 10 10.59 -0.63 10.14
CA ASP A 10 11.36 -1.23 11.23
C ASP A 10 11.38 -2.75 11.06
N VAL A 11 12.54 -3.37 11.21
CA VAL A 11 12.70 -4.83 11.06
C VAL A 11 11.90 -5.63 12.10
N GLY A 12 11.48 -4.97 13.19
CA GLY A 12 10.80 -5.62 14.30
C GLY A 12 11.76 -6.43 15.17
N ARG A 13 11.18 -7.32 16.00
CA ARG A 13 11.94 -8.09 17.01
C ARG A 13 12.21 -9.54 16.61
N LEU A 14 11.57 -10.02 15.55
CA LEU A 14 11.57 -11.44 15.18
C LEU A 14 12.31 -11.71 13.87
N ARG A 15 12.38 -10.73 12.97
CA ARG A 15 13.05 -10.85 11.67
C ARG A 15 14.50 -10.36 11.77
N GLU A 16 15.41 -10.97 11.03
CA GLU A 16 16.81 -10.54 10.93
C GLU A 16 16.98 -9.41 9.89
N ARG A 17 16.06 -9.31 8.93
CA ARG A 17 16.09 -8.35 7.82
C ARG A 17 14.73 -7.70 7.63
N ASN A 18 14.77 -6.48 7.18
CA ASN A 18 13.59 -5.76 6.73
C ASN A 18 13.38 -6.08 5.25
N GLU A 19 12.25 -6.69 4.93
CA GLU A 19 11.85 -7.03 3.56
C GLU A 19 10.88 -5.99 2.98
N ASP A 20 10.54 -4.96 3.76
CA ASP A 20 9.66 -3.88 3.33
C ASP A 20 10.41 -2.84 2.50
N SER A 21 9.74 -2.28 1.52
CA SER A 21 10.18 -1.11 0.76
C SER A 21 9.04 -0.11 0.63
N PHE A 22 9.39 1.17 0.52
CA PHE A 22 8.38 2.21 0.34
C PHE A 22 8.89 3.36 -0.53
N VAL A 23 7.97 4.12 -1.11
CA VAL A 23 8.24 5.41 -1.75
C VAL A 23 7.32 6.48 -1.16
N VAL A 24 7.93 7.65 -0.85
CA VAL A 24 7.26 8.87 -0.44
C VAL A 24 7.75 9.99 -1.33
N LYS A 25 7.12 10.16 -2.48
CA LYS A 25 7.49 11.15 -3.49
C LYS A 25 6.23 11.72 -4.11
N ASP A 26 5.78 12.91 -3.62
CA ASP A 26 4.61 13.60 -4.16
C ASP A 26 4.65 13.63 -5.71
N PRO A 27 3.61 13.17 -6.40
CA PRO A 27 2.31 12.72 -5.91
C PRO A 27 2.19 11.21 -5.65
N LEU A 28 3.26 10.42 -5.72
CA LEU A 28 3.27 8.96 -5.56
C LEU A 28 3.71 8.54 -4.16
N PHE A 29 2.95 7.63 -3.56
CA PHE A 29 3.22 7.00 -2.27
C PHE A 29 2.92 5.51 -2.38
N ALA A 30 3.83 4.66 -1.91
CA ALA A 30 3.58 3.23 -1.92
C ALA A 30 4.35 2.51 -0.81
N VAL A 31 3.82 1.35 -0.42
CA VAL A 31 4.50 0.36 0.42
C VAL A 31 4.44 -1.00 -0.26
N ALA A 32 5.46 -1.81 -0.01
CA ALA A 32 5.58 -3.17 -0.48
C ALA A 32 6.21 -4.03 0.61
N ASP A 33 5.55 -5.13 1.04
CA ASP A 33 6.08 -6.14 1.95
C ASP A 33 6.55 -7.35 1.13
N GLY A 34 7.85 -7.61 1.21
CA GLY A 34 8.48 -8.66 0.43
C GLY A 34 8.27 -10.04 1.01
N LEU A 35 8.10 -11.04 0.14
CA LEU A 35 7.96 -12.44 0.48
C LEU A 35 8.93 -13.31 -0.34
N GLY A 36 9.33 -14.47 0.20
CA GLY A 36 10.16 -15.40 -0.54
C GLY A 36 11.47 -15.82 0.16
N GLY A 37 11.57 -15.57 1.45
CA GLY A 37 12.68 -16.01 2.32
C GLY A 37 14.07 -15.43 1.98
N HIS A 38 14.93 -15.33 2.98
CA HIS A 38 16.33 -14.89 2.95
C HIS A 38 16.61 -13.56 2.21
N LEU A 39 16.68 -13.55 0.89
CA LEU A 39 16.99 -12.36 0.08
C LEU A 39 15.87 -12.01 -0.90
N GLY A 40 14.93 -12.93 -1.11
CA GLY A 40 13.91 -12.79 -2.14
C GLY A 40 12.95 -11.64 -1.87
N GLY A 41 12.45 -11.54 -0.64
CA GLY A 41 11.51 -10.50 -0.24
C GLY A 41 12.07 -9.08 -0.39
N GLU A 42 13.28 -8.83 0.15
CA GLU A 42 13.95 -7.53 0.03
C GLU A 42 14.16 -7.11 -1.44
N VAL A 43 14.57 -8.08 -2.29
CA VAL A 43 14.77 -7.81 -3.72
C VAL A 43 13.45 -7.52 -4.41
N ALA A 44 12.41 -8.29 -4.12
CA ALA A 44 11.09 -8.15 -4.74
C ALA A 44 10.43 -6.82 -4.38
N SER A 45 10.37 -6.47 -3.09
CA SER A 45 9.75 -5.23 -2.63
C SER A 45 10.46 -4.00 -3.16
N ARG A 46 11.81 -4.00 -3.14
CA ARG A 46 12.60 -2.90 -3.70
C ARG A 46 12.37 -2.75 -5.19
N LEU A 47 12.48 -3.84 -5.96
CA LEU A 47 12.29 -3.81 -7.41
C LEU A 47 10.89 -3.33 -7.79
N ALA A 48 9.86 -3.75 -7.06
CA ALA A 48 8.50 -3.30 -7.29
C ALA A 48 8.35 -1.79 -7.08
N VAL A 49 8.88 -1.25 -5.97
CA VAL A 49 8.83 0.19 -5.66
C VAL A 49 9.65 1.01 -6.65
N ASP A 50 10.84 0.54 -7.03
CA ASP A 50 11.70 1.24 -8.00
C ASP A 50 11.03 1.28 -9.38
N THR A 51 10.46 0.17 -9.86
CA THR A 51 9.73 0.10 -11.13
C THR A 51 8.48 0.99 -11.08
N LEU A 52 7.68 0.90 -10.02
CA LEU A 52 6.52 1.77 -9.85
C LEU A 52 6.90 3.25 -9.91
N THR A 53 8.01 3.63 -9.27
CA THR A 53 8.48 5.02 -9.23
C THR A 53 8.90 5.53 -10.61
N SER A 54 9.48 4.67 -11.44
CA SER A 54 9.88 5.04 -12.81
C SER A 54 8.69 5.13 -13.76
N GLU A 55 7.71 4.23 -13.63
CA GLU A 55 6.59 4.10 -14.57
C GLU A 55 5.37 4.94 -14.20
N ALA A 56 5.05 5.07 -12.90
CA ALA A 56 3.91 5.85 -12.43
C ALA A 56 4.14 7.37 -12.48
N GLY A 57 5.14 7.83 -13.22
CA GLY A 57 5.59 9.22 -13.27
C GLY A 57 4.45 10.23 -13.24
N ALA A 58 4.65 11.28 -12.43
CA ALA A 58 3.71 12.40 -12.24
C ALA A 58 3.47 13.24 -13.52
N ASP A 59 4.27 12.99 -14.55
CA ASP A 59 4.26 13.76 -15.80
C ASP A 59 3.16 13.26 -16.73
N GLY A 60 2.07 14.00 -16.79
CA GLY A 60 0.97 13.72 -17.70
C GLY A 60 -0.36 14.30 -17.23
N PRO A 61 -1.40 14.32 -18.10
CA PRO A 61 -2.70 14.82 -17.75
C PRO A 61 -3.30 14.00 -16.61
N GLU A 62 -4.08 14.65 -15.77
CA GLU A 62 -4.80 14.02 -14.66
C GLU A 62 -5.76 12.92 -15.14
N ASP A 63 -6.34 13.14 -16.32
CA ASP A 63 -7.09 12.13 -17.03
C ASP A 63 -6.18 10.93 -17.35
N GLY A 64 -6.51 9.74 -16.79
CA GLY A 64 -5.73 8.52 -16.94
C GLY A 64 -4.70 8.24 -15.83
N LEU A 65 -4.69 8.99 -14.72
CA LEU A 65 -3.83 8.66 -13.56
C LEU A 65 -4.07 7.25 -13.02
N ALA A 66 -5.33 6.82 -12.92
CA ALA A 66 -5.68 5.46 -12.51
C ALA A 66 -5.09 4.41 -13.47
N ASP A 67 -5.26 4.62 -14.77
CA ASP A 67 -4.75 3.70 -15.79
C ASP A 67 -3.22 3.63 -15.79
N ARG A 68 -2.54 4.77 -15.60
CA ARG A 68 -1.08 4.81 -15.47
C ARG A 68 -0.61 4.10 -14.21
N LEU A 69 -1.28 4.31 -13.07
CA LEU A 69 -0.95 3.62 -11.84
C LEU A 69 -1.12 2.11 -12.01
N ARG A 70 -2.26 1.66 -12.56
CA ARG A 70 -2.49 0.24 -12.86
C ARG A 70 -1.41 -0.33 -13.79
N ALA A 71 -1.10 0.37 -14.88
CA ALA A 71 -0.06 -0.07 -15.82
C ALA A 71 1.31 -0.18 -15.14
N ALA A 72 1.67 0.78 -14.28
CA ALA A 72 2.91 0.74 -13.51
C ALA A 72 2.97 -0.46 -12.54
N VAL A 73 1.83 -0.83 -11.92
CA VAL A 73 1.75 -2.04 -11.08
C VAL A 73 1.97 -3.31 -11.91
N HIS A 74 1.40 -3.39 -13.11
CA HIS A 74 1.65 -4.52 -14.01
C HIS A 74 3.11 -4.60 -14.48
N GLN A 75 3.75 -3.45 -14.76
CA GLN A 75 5.17 -3.41 -15.06
C GLN A 75 6.02 -3.89 -13.88
N ALA A 76 5.69 -3.44 -12.65
CA ALA A 76 6.35 -3.91 -11.45
C ALA A 76 6.20 -5.44 -11.26
N ASN A 77 4.99 -5.98 -11.51
CA ASN A 77 4.76 -7.44 -11.49
C ASN A 77 5.67 -8.16 -12.48
N SER A 78 5.73 -7.69 -13.72
CA SER A 78 6.57 -8.29 -14.77
C SER A 78 8.06 -8.23 -14.39
N ALA A 79 8.54 -7.10 -13.89
CA ALA A 79 9.94 -6.93 -13.47
C ALA A 79 10.33 -7.90 -12.35
N VAL A 80 9.47 -8.07 -11.33
CA VAL A 80 9.70 -9.03 -10.23
C VAL A 80 9.71 -10.47 -10.76
N ALA A 81 8.74 -10.85 -11.61
CA ALA A 81 8.65 -12.19 -12.19
C ALA A 81 9.88 -12.51 -13.06
N GLU A 82 10.29 -11.60 -13.94
CA GLU A 82 11.48 -11.75 -14.78
C GLU A 82 12.76 -11.90 -13.95
N ARG A 83 12.90 -11.10 -12.89
CA ARG A 83 14.05 -11.20 -11.98
C ARG A 83 14.10 -12.54 -11.26
N ALA A 84 12.95 -13.06 -10.81
CA ALA A 84 12.84 -14.40 -10.21
C ALA A 84 13.20 -15.52 -11.20
N ALA A 85 12.75 -15.39 -12.45
CA ALA A 85 13.04 -16.39 -13.51
C ALA A 85 14.53 -16.42 -13.90
N ASN A 86 15.23 -15.30 -13.83
CA ASN A 86 16.62 -15.15 -14.25
C ASN A 86 17.65 -15.45 -13.13
N ASP A 87 17.21 -15.67 -11.88
CA ASP A 87 18.10 -15.97 -10.76
C ASP A 87 17.47 -17.05 -9.85
N THR A 88 17.99 -18.27 -9.94
CA THR A 88 17.46 -19.41 -9.17
C THR A 88 17.48 -19.21 -7.65
N ARG A 89 18.32 -18.31 -7.14
CA ARG A 89 18.37 -17.96 -5.71
C ARG A 89 17.15 -17.12 -5.28
N LEU A 90 16.43 -16.55 -6.24
CA LEU A 90 15.25 -15.70 -6.04
C LEU A 90 13.96 -16.42 -6.46
N THR A 91 14.03 -17.72 -6.71
CA THR A 91 12.85 -18.52 -7.08
C THR A 91 11.76 -18.38 -6.02
N GLY A 92 10.55 -18.02 -6.45
CA GLY A 92 9.40 -17.84 -5.56
C GLY A 92 9.40 -16.53 -4.78
N MET A 93 10.30 -15.58 -5.09
CA MET A 93 10.17 -14.23 -4.54
C MET A 93 8.92 -13.53 -5.05
N GLY A 94 8.36 -12.70 -4.22
CA GLY A 94 7.22 -11.85 -4.55
C GLY A 94 7.11 -10.70 -3.56
N THR A 95 6.10 -9.87 -3.72
CA THR A 95 5.83 -8.78 -2.79
C THR A 95 4.37 -8.34 -2.86
N THR A 96 3.85 -7.80 -1.77
CA THR A 96 2.64 -6.98 -1.80
C THR A 96 2.93 -5.66 -2.49
N LEU A 97 1.90 -4.93 -2.88
CA LEU A 97 2.03 -3.53 -3.27
C LEU A 97 0.72 -2.80 -2.97
N THR A 98 0.81 -1.74 -2.18
CA THR A 98 -0.29 -0.80 -1.98
C THR A 98 0.22 0.59 -2.33
N ALA A 99 -0.33 1.17 -3.38
CA ALA A 99 0.14 2.41 -3.98
C ALA A 99 -0.97 3.44 -4.08
N LEU A 100 -0.62 4.71 -3.83
CA LEU A 100 -1.48 5.85 -3.95
C LEU A 100 -0.85 6.88 -4.89
N VAL A 101 -1.62 7.43 -5.80
CA VAL A 101 -1.22 8.60 -6.58
C VAL A 101 -2.24 9.73 -6.38
N ALA A 102 -1.75 10.89 -5.99
CA ALA A 102 -2.59 12.05 -5.76
C ALA A 102 -2.79 12.84 -7.05
N GLY A 103 -4.05 12.99 -7.45
CA GLY A 103 -4.48 13.93 -8.46
C GLY A 103 -4.80 15.29 -7.85
N ARG A 104 -5.56 16.12 -8.57
CA ARG A 104 -5.93 17.47 -8.14
C ARG A 104 -6.96 17.46 -7.01
N ASP A 105 -7.99 16.61 -7.12
CA ASP A 105 -9.13 16.49 -6.22
C ASP A 105 -9.42 15.04 -5.79
N ARG A 106 -8.60 14.09 -6.22
CA ARG A 106 -8.76 12.65 -5.98
C ARG A 106 -7.42 11.98 -5.69
N ILE A 107 -7.50 10.93 -4.90
CA ILE A 107 -6.38 9.99 -4.70
C ILE A 107 -6.80 8.67 -5.33
N TYR A 108 -5.97 8.16 -6.20
CA TYR A 108 -6.15 6.86 -6.83
C TYR A 108 -5.33 5.82 -6.08
N LEU A 109 -5.95 4.69 -5.80
CA LEU A 109 -5.37 3.55 -5.09
C LEU A 109 -5.22 2.38 -6.06
N ALA A 110 -4.09 1.68 -5.97
CA ALA A 110 -3.89 0.36 -6.55
C ALA A 110 -3.34 -0.58 -5.47
N HIS A 111 -3.88 -1.79 -5.39
CA HIS A 111 -3.58 -2.71 -4.29
C HIS A 111 -3.45 -4.16 -4.76
N VAL A 112 -2.42 -4.84 -4.25
CA VAL A 112 -2.16 -6.28 -4.37
C VAL A 112 -1.51 -6.77 -3.07
N GLY A 113 -2.09 -7.78 -2.41
CA GLY A 113 -1.55 -8.40 -1.20
C GLY A 113 -2.42 -8.15 0.04
N ASP A 114 -1.80 -8.08 1.22
CA ASP A 114 -2.46 -7.86 2.51
C ASP A 114 -1.93 -6.63 3.27
N SER A 115 -1.10 -5.82 2.63
CA SER A 115 -0.79 -4.46 3.11
C SER A 115 -2.04 -3.58 3.03
N ARG A 116 -2.31 -2.78 4.07
CA ARG A 116 -3.60 -2.09 4.19
C ARG A 116 -3.48 -0.58 4.04
N ALA A 117 -4.44 0.02 3.35
CA ALA A 117 -4.64 1.45 3.29
C ALA A 117 -5.86 1.87 4.11
N TYR A 118 -5.72 2.93 4.89
CA TYR A 118 -6.79 3.48 5.71
C TYR A 118 -7.01 4.96 5.40
N LEU A 119 -8.26 5.38 5.41
CA LEU A 119 -8.67 6.77 5.38
C LEU A 119 -9.15 7.19 6.77
N LEU A 120 -8.50 8.19 7.35
CA LEU A 120 -9.01 8.88 8.53
C LEU A 120 -9.61 10.22 8.09
N ARG A 121 -10.91 10.38 8.27
CA ARG A 121 -11.66 11.60 7.93
C ARG A 121 -12.69 11.87 9.03
N ASP A 122 -12.73 13.11 9.53
CA ASP A 122 -13.69 13.56 10.56
C ASP A 122 -13.69 12.67 11.82
N GLY A 123 -12.55 12.09 12.17
CA GLY A 123 -12.39 11.16 13.29
C GLY A 123 -12.82 9.72 12.99
N ASP A 124 -13.33 9.44 11.80
CA ASP A 124 -13.72 8.08 11.36
C ASP A 124 -12.59 7.42 10.57
N LEU A 125 -12.19 6.20 10.99
CA LEU A 125 -11.16 5.40 10.35
C LEU A 125 -11.81 4.31 9.50
N ARG A 126 -11.59 4.38 8.18
CA ARG A 126 -12.13 3.43 7.23
C ARG A 126 -11.01 2.68 6.49
N LEU A 127 -11.07 1.36 6.47
CA LEU A 127 -10.23 0.51 5.61
C LEU A 127 -10.64 0.70 4.14
N LEU A 128 -9.66 0.87 3.27
CA LEU A 128 -9.85 1.10 1.83
C LEU A 128 -9.50 -0.12 0.97
N THR A 129 -8.78 -1.10 1.54
CA THR A 129 -8.28 -2.30 0.83
C THR A 129 -8.94 -3.56 1.36
N GLU A 130 -8.97 -4.60 0.55
CA GLU A 130 -9.30 -5.97 0.97
C GLU A 130 -8.03 -6.81 1.00
N ASP A 131 -7.86 -7.62 2.04
CA ASP A 131 -6.68 -8.50 2.14
C ASP A 131 -6.76 -9.64 1.13
N HIS A 132 -5.76 -9.79 0.29
CA HIS A 132 -5.66 -10.93 -0.62
C HIS A 132 -5.03 -12.12 0.10
N THR A 133 -5.74 -12.66 1.09
CA THR A 133 -5.32 -13.83 1.87
C THR A 133 -6.31 -14.99 1.73
N LEU A 134 -5.82 -16.19 1.99
CA LEU A 134 -6.68 -17.37 2.00
C LEU A 134 -7.79 -17.26 3.05
N VAL A 135 -7.45 -16.76 4.24
CA VAL A 135 -8.42 -16.63 5.33
C VAL A 135 -9.48 -15.57 5.03
N HIS A 136 -9.14 -14.48 4.36
CA HIS A 136 -10.11 -13.48 3.95
C HIS A 136 -11.10 -14.07 2.92
N LYS A 137 -10.61 -14.85 1.97
CA LYS A 137 -11.46 -15.59 1.03
C LYS A 137 -12.42 -16.54 1.75
N MET A 138 -11.93 -17.36 2.70
CA MET A 138 -12.75 -18.27 3.51
C MET A 138 -13.80 -17.52 4.33
N LEU A 139 -13.46 -16.33 4.84
CA LEU A 139 -14.39 -15.45 5.57
C LEU A 139 -15.52 -14.97 4.67
N LEU A 140 -15.20 -14.50 3.46
CA LEU A 140 -16.20 -14.05 2.47
C LEU A 140 -17.12 -15.18 1.99
N GLU A 141 -16.60 -16.42 1.88
CA GLU A 141 -17.35 -17.61 1.52
C GLU A 141 -18.15 -18.17 2.71
N GLY A 142 -17.98 -17.60 3.92
CA GLY A 142 -18.67 -18.03 5.13
C GLY A 142 -18.20 -19.37 5.69
N GLU A 143 -17.01 -19.81 5.29
CA GLU A 143 -16.39 -21.05 5.77
C GLU A 143 -15.84 -20.92 7.19
N ILE A 144 -15.39 -19.70 7.55
CA ILE A 144 -14.88 -19.35 8.88
C ILE A 144 -15.47 -18.02 9.34
N ASN A 145 -15.44 -17.77 10.63
CA ASN A 145 -15.80 -16.47 11.24
C ASN A 145 -14.54 -15.64 11.53
N GLU A 146 -14.72 -14.36 11.93
CA GLU A 146 -13.63 -13.42 12.22
C GLU A 146 -12.66 -13.95 13.30
N GLN A 147 -13.18 -14.58 14.37
CA GLN A 147 -12.34 -15.12 15.46
C GLN A 147 -11.50 -16.32 14.98
N GLU A 148 -12.05 -17.16 14.12
CA GLU A 148 -11.32 -18.27 13.51
C GLU A 148 -10.26 -17.76 12.53
N ALA A 149 -10.54 -16.70 11.77
CA ALA A 149 -9.60 -16.09 10.85
C ALA A 149 -8.34 -15.54 11.56
N GLU A 150 -8.49 -14.87 12.72
CA GLU A 150 -7.38 -14.31 13.50
C GLU A 150 -6.36 -15.36 13.95
N THR A 151 -6.82 -16.57 14.26
CA THR A 151 -5.98 -17.66 14.80
C THR A 151 -5.69 -18.74 13.77
N HIS A 152 -6.16 -18.59 12.55
CA HIS A 152 -6.04 -19.60 11.51
C HIS A 152 -4.58 -19.90 11.16
N PRO A 153 -4.15 -21.17 11.03
CA PRO A 153 -2.77 -21.53 10.70
C PRO A 153 -2.32 -21.00 9.33
N HIS A 154 -3.25 -20.76 8.41
CA HIS A 154 -2.98 -20.24 7.07
C HIS A 154 -3.27 -18.73 6.91
N ARG A 155 -3.33 -17.97 8.02
CA ARG A 155 -3.66 -16.54 7.97
C ARG A 155 -2.70 -15.69 7.14
N SER A 156 -1.45 -16.12 6.99
CA SER A 156 -0.41 -15.43 6.23
C SER A 156 -0.24 -15.95 4.80
N ILE A 157 -1.14 -16.82 4.32
CA ILE A 157 -1.08 -17.29 2.94
C ILE A 157 -1.75 -16.28 2.03
N LEU A 158 -0.93 -15.62 1.20
CA LEU A 158 -1.42 -14.71 0.17
C LEU A 158 -2.04 -15.48 -0.99
N THR A 159 -3.13 -14.94 -1.51
CA THR A 159 -3.79 -15.41 -2.75
C THR A 159 -3.39 -14.59 -3.96
N ARG A 160 -2.81 -13.41 -3.76
CA ARG A 160 -2.27 -12.53 -4.80
C ARG A 160 -1.02 -11.81 -4.29
N ALA A 161 0.05 -11.81 -5.10
CA ALA A 161 1.28 -11.07 -4.86
C ALA A 161 1.96 -10.76 -6.21
N LEU A 162 2.71 -9.68 -6.28
CA LEU A 162 3.54 -9.36 -7.45
C LEU A 162 4.67 -10.39 -7.59
N GLY A 163 4.99 -10.73 -8.83
CA GLY A 163 6.08 -11.66 -9.18
C GLY A 163 5.72 -13.12 -9.11
N VAL A 164 4.55 -13.49 -8.57
CA VAL A 164 4.09 -14.90 -8.44
C VAL A 164 3.25 -15.29 -9.64
N ASP A 165 2.31 -14.45 -10.04
CA ASP A 165 1.44 -14.68 -11.18
C ASP A 165 1.81 -13.77 -12.35
N GLY A 166 1.86 -14.34 -13.56
CA GLY A 166 2.20 -13.58 -14.77
C GLY A 166 1.19 -12.47 -15.11
N ASN A 167 -0.05 -12.62 -14.67
CA ASN A 167 -1.11 -11.62 -14.83
C ASN A 167 -1.82 -11.41 -13.49
N VAL A 168 -1.26 -10.53 -12.67
CA VAL A 168 -1.81 -10.21 -11.36
C VAL A 168 -3.08 -9.35 -11.50
N GLN A 169 -4.13 -9.70 -10.76
CA GLN A 169 -5.32 -8.87 -10.63
C GLN A 169 -5.04 -7.74 -9.61
N VAL A 170 -5.18 -6.50 -10.05
CA VAL A 170 -4.98 -5.29 -9.23
C VAL A 170 -6.33 -4.77 -8.77
N ASP A 171 -6.51 -4.56 -7.49
CA ASP A 171 -7.68 -3.86 -6.95
C ASP A 171 -7.44 -2.35 -7.05
N GLU A 172 -8.46 -1.63 -7.49
CA GLU A 172 -8.41 -0.19 -7.72
C GLU A 172 -9.43 0.53 -6.84
N GLY A 173 -9.06 1.71 -6.37
CA GLY A 173 -9.95 2.57 -5.59
C GLY A 173 -9.74 4.04 -5.89
N VAL A 174 -10.74 4.85 -5.57
CA VAL A 174 -10.66 6.31 -5.68
C VAL A 174 -11.21 6.94 -4.41
N VAL A 175 -10.45 7.87 -3.85
CA VAL A 175 -10.85 8.68 -2.69
C VAL A 175 -10.96 10.13 -3.12
N GLU A 176 -12.11 10.75 -2.95
CA GLU A 176 -12.29 12.17 -3.20
C GLU A 176 -11.62 12.98 -2.08
N MET A 177 -10.81 13.96 -2.48
CA MET A 177 -10.25 14.96 -1.58
C MET A 177 -11.22 16.15 -1.50
N ILE A 178 -11.81 16.38 -0.34
CA ILE A 178 -12.64 17.56 -0.13
C ILE A 178 -11.69 18.74 0.08
N LEU A 179 -11.60 19.59 -0.93
CA LEU A 179 -10.90 20.88 -0.80
C LEU A 179 -11.81 21.87 -0.06
N LEU A 180 -11.68 21.94 1.25
CA LEU A 180 -12.28 23.03 2.03
C LEU A 180 -11.45 24.31 1.82
N VAL A 181 -11.71 25.01 0.73
CA VAL A 181 -10.98 26.25 0.38
C VAL A 181 -11.36 27.41 1.30
N GLU A 182 -12.41 27.32 2.10
CA GLU A 182 -12.99 28.48 2.80
C GLU A 182 -12.59 28.67 4.28
N HIS A 183 -11.91 27.74 4.94
CA HIS A 183 -11.66 27.87 6.40
C HIS A 183 -10.20 27.79 6.87
N LEU A 184 -9.21 27.78 5.99
CA LEU A 184 -7.80 27.86 6.40
C LEU A 184 -7.34 29.29 6.73
N ARG A 185 -8.13 30.06 7.47
CA ARG A 185 -7.69 31.33 8.08
C ARG A 185 -7.27 31.19 9.54
N ASP A 186 -7.25 29.96 10.08
CA ASP A 186 -6.74 29.77 11.43
C ASP A 186 -5.27 29.29 11.40
N PRO A 187 -4.32 30.14 11.81
CA PRO A 187 -2.89 29.80 11.83
C PRO A 187 -2.51 28.81 12.95
N GLN A 188 -3.46 28.27 13.71
CA GLN A 188 -3.19 27.45 14.88
C GLN A 188 -3.37 25.92 14.68
N VAL A 189 -3.69 25.43 13.49
CA VAL A 189 -3.76 23.99 13.24
C VAL A 189 -2.35 23.40 13.24
N ARG A 190 -1.90 22.89 14.38
CA ARG A 190 -0.69 22.08 14.51
C ARG A 190 -1.05 20.62 14.25
N LEU A 191 -0.49 20.05 13.19
CA LEU A 191 -0.51 18.60 12.99
C LEU A 191 0.28 17.94 14.12
N GLY A 192 -0.42 17.20 14.99
CA GLY A 192 0.20 16.42 16.04
C GLY A 192 1.02 15.28 15.45
N ARG A 193 2.16 15.00 16.08
CA ARG A 193 2.96 13.80 15.83
C ARG A 193 2.15 12.61 16.34
N VAL A 194 1.88 11.62 15.49
CA VAL A 194 1.26 10.37 15.94
C VAL A 194 2.33 9.58 16.70
N GLU A 195 2.25 9.59 18.01
CA GLU A 195 3.04 8.69 18.87
C GLU A 195 2.23 7.42 19.11
N ARG A 196 2.93 6.26 19.07
CA ARG A 196 2.30 4.95 19.31
C ARG A 196 1.59 4.96 20.67
N GLY A 197 0.28 4.70 20.68
CA GLY A 197 -0.43 4.26 21.87
C GLY A 197 -1.46 5.18 22.50
N GLN A 198 -1.82 6.32 21.91
CA GLN A 198 -2.98 7.09 22.36
C GLN A 198 -3.77 7.69 21.20
N PRO A 199 -5.11 7.63 21.20
CA PRO A 199 -5.92 8.37 20.24
C PRO A 199 -5.72 9.86 20.50
N ALA A 200 -5.08 10.56 19.57
CA ALA A 200 -4.96 12.01 19.62
C ALA A 200 -6.34 12.62 19.36
N ALA A 201 -6.81 13.44 20.29
CA ALA A 201 -7.94 14.33 20.07
C ALA A 201 -7.52 15.40 19.05
N LEU A 202 -7.85 15.16 17.79
CA LEU A 202 -7.65 16.12 16.70
C LEU A 202 -8.85 17.07 16.65
N GLY A 203 -8.69 18.26 17.22
CA GLY A 203 -9.57 19.39 16.94
C GLY A 203 -9.16 20.00 15.60
N GLY A 204 -9.96 19.81 14.57
CA GLY A 204 -9.74 20.33 13.22
C GLY A 204 -9.77 19.23 12.15
N GLU A 205 -10.40 19.52 11.01
CA GLU A 205 -10.55 18.58 9.88
C GLU A 205 -9.18 18.26 9.25
N ALA A 206 -8.52 17.23 9.77
CA ALA A 206 -7.32 16.67 9.15
C ALA A 206 -7.68 15.37 8.43
N GLN A 207 -7.36 15.28 7.13
CA GLN A 207 -7.43 14.03 6.38
C GLN A 207 -6.05 13.37 6.41
N ALA A 208 -5.99 12.12 6.83
CA ALA A 208 -4.79 11.32 6.79
C ALA A 208 -5.07 10.00 6.06
N ILE A 209 -4.18 9.62 5.16
CA ILE A 209 -4.15 8.29 4.56
C ILE A 209 -2.91 7.61 5.11
N SER A 210 -3.10 6.46 5.74
CA SER A 210 -2.01 5.62 6.22
C SER A 210 -1.97 4.35 5.40
N VAL A 211 -0.80 3.97 4.96
CA VAL A 211 -0.55 2.70 4.29
C VAL A 211 0.48 1.96 5.12
N GLY A 212 0.19 0.71 5.47
CA GLY A 212 1.05 -0.13 6.30
C GLY A 212 1.11 -1.56 5.75
N ALA A 213 2.20 -2.22 6.00
CA ALA A 213 2.42 -3.63 5.73
C ALA A 213 2.34 -4.44 7.04
#